data_dbdfbebdbe2043fb5e7edb3cde8d21ea
#
_entry.id   dbdfbebdbe2043fb5e7edb3cde8d21ea
#
_cell.length_a   1.000
_cell.length_b   1.000
_cell.length_c   1.000
_cell.angle_alpha   90.00
_cell.angle_beta   90.00
_cell.angle_gamma   90.00
#
_symmetry.space_group_name_H-M   'P 1'
#
loop_
_entity.id
_entity.type
_entity.pdbx_description
1 polymer ?
#
loop_
_entity_poly.entity_id
_entity_poly.type
_entity_poly.pdbx_seq_one_letter_code
_entity_poly.pdbx_strand_id
1 'polypeptide(L)'
;MSASSPAGRWSSATLASLLGVQVFQVVLAWSVLTVAGPLATAVVLALGTLPRIAMMSGLTAGLAGRFAAHRLLAVGELGRAALALAAAGALAVSGLDFTGLLLASLLFGLVEAITEPAAGSVPALIADAAGRQRMEALRTTLFRVTVVVGGPLAGLGALLGLSTALIVGGLVFLVSAALFLSLRPRPSDADGTAPAAGHGPAAGMPGPPGADAPKAGEALALPGVRAALICTVLIELGCPGAFGVGTLLLADDRGWGAVGFGVLVGAVGLGTVLAALAPGFARRLRGSGSGLILACVLTAAAMAGLAFSPNLPLAAVLTVVMALAAAAASAATLGVLFSGPRPEALGMVMGVVMAAGALAAPLSYVLVGLVARLANPRAAVAACAVALLA
;
A
#
# COMPACT_ATOMS: atom_id res chain seq x y z
N MET A 1 -16.21 -16.78 -13.78
CA MET A 1 -16.08 -17.57 -12.51
C MET A 1 -17.42 -17.47 -11.79
N SER A 2 -18.07 -18.57 -11.46
CA SER A 2 -19.30 -18.51 -10.65
C SER A 2 -18.95 -18.08 -9.22
N ALA A 3 -19.79 -17.25 -8.59
CA ALA A 3 -19.60 -16.80 -7.19
C ALA A 3 -19.55 -17.96 -6.19
N SER A 4 -20.08 -19.11 -6.53
CA SER A 4 -20.08 -20.33 -5.73
C SER A 4 -18.77 -21.13 -5.79
N SER A 5 -17.88 -20.86 -6.76
CA SER A 5 -16.59 -21.52 -6.87
C SER A 5 -15.62 -21.07 -5.75
N PRO A 6 -14.66 -21.93 -5.30
CA PRO A 6 -13.67 -21.52 -4.30
C PRO A 6 -12.89 -20.25 -4.71
N ALA A 7 -12.51 -20.14 -5.98
CA ALA A 7 -11.86 -18.95 -6.51
C ALA A 7 -12.78 -17.71 -6.53
N GLY A 8 -14.09 -17.90 -6.81
CA GLY A 8 -15.09 -16.83 -6.74
C GLY A 8 -15.27 -16.31 -5.31
N ARG A 9 -15.40 -17.21 -4.32
CA ARG A 9 -15.50 -16.84 -2.90
C ARG A 9 -14.26 -16.13 -2.40
N TRP A 10 -13.07 -16.61 -2.78
CA TRP A 10 -11.81 -15.96 -2.44
C TRP A 10 -11.71 -14.55 -3.04
N SER A 11 -12.07 -14.36 -4.31
CA SER A 11 -12.02 -13.03 -4.93
C SER A 11 -13.02 -12.07 -4.30
N SER A 12 -14.22 -12.53 -3.95
CA SER A 12 -15.22 -11.71 -3.24
C SER A 12 -14.76 -11.36 -1.84
N ALA A 13 -14.15 -12.31 -1.10
CA ALA A 13 -13.57 -12.06 0.22
C ALA A 13 -12.44 -11.02 0.14
N THR A 14 -11.53 -11.19 -0.82
CA THR A 14 -10.40 -10.28 -1.03
C THR A 14 -10.90 -8.87 -1.41
N LEU A 15 -11.89 -8.76 -2.29
CA LEU A 15 -12.49 -7.48 -2.66
C LEU A 15 -13.12 -6.78 -1.45
N ALA A 16 -13.91 -7.51 -0.65
CA ALA A 16 -14.52 -6.98 0.56
C ALA A 16 -13.46 -6.50 1.56
N SER A 17 -12.43 -7.32 1.83
CA SER A 17 -11.30 -6.96 2.69
C SER A 17 -10.63 -5.66 2.24
N LEU A 18 -10.25 -5.57 0.97
CA LEU A 18 -9.57 -4.39 0.41
C LEU A 18 -10.45 -3.14 0.46
N LEU A 19 -11.76 -3.26 0.22
CA LEU A 19 -12.71 -2.13 0.35
C LEU A 19 -12.80 -1.67 1.82
N GLY A 20 -12.91 -2.60 2.77
CA GLY A 20 -12.91 -2.28 4.19
C GLY A 20 -11.64 -1.55 4.62
N VAL A 21 -10.45 -2.01 4.15
CA VAL A 21 -9.16 -1.36 4.40
C VAL A 21 -9.16 0.08 3.89
N GLN A 22 -9.62 0.31 2.65
CA GLN A 22 -9.66 1.65 2.07
C GLN A 22 -10.59 2.59 2.85
N VAL A 23 -11.78 2.12 3.22
CA VAL A 23 -12.70 2.91 4.03
C VAL A 23 -12.08 3.26 5.39
N PHE A 24 -11.51 2.27 6.07
CA PHE A 24 -10.89 2.48 7.38
C PHE A 24 -9.73 3.48 7.30
N GLN A 25 -8.81 3.33 6.34
CA GLN A 25 -7.64 4.19 6.19
C GLN A 25 -8.02 5.64 5.85
N VAL A 26 -8.97 5.87 4.94
CA VAL A 26 -9.43 7.22 4.59
C VAL A 26 -10.11 7.90 5.78
N VAL A 27 -11.00 7.17 6.47
CA VAL A 27 -11.73 7.71 7.64
C VAL A 27 -10.77 7.96 8.79
N LEU A 28 -9.84 7.03 9.07
CA LEU A 28 -8.83 7.20 10.11
C LEU A 28 -7.96 8.44 9.84
N ALA A 29 -7.42 8.56 8.62
CA ALA A 29 -6.57 9.69 8.25
C ALA A 29 -7.31 11.03 8.41
N TRP A 30 -8.55 11.11 7.97
CA TRP A 30 -9.39 12.29 8.11
C TRP A 30 -9.70 12.60 9.59
N SER A 31 -10.03 11.58 10.39
CA SER A 31 -10.31 11.74 11.81
C SER A 31 -9.10 12.26 12.59
N VAL A 32 -7.90 11.73 12.31
CA VAL A 32 -6.67 12.21 12.97
C VAL A 32 -6.40 13.66 12.59
N LEU A 33 -6.59 14.04 11.32
CA LEU A 33 -6.38 15.40 10.86
C LEU A 33 -7.29 16.40 11.61
N THR A 34 -8.56 16.07 11.74
CA THR A 34 -9.53 16.94 12.40
C THR A 34 -9.33 17.05 13.92
N VAL A 35 -8.82 16.01 14.57
CA VAL A 35 -8.60 15.96 16.03
C VAL A 35 -7.24 16.54 16.43
N ALA A 36 -6.19 16.24 15.69
CA ALA A 36 -4.82 16.47 16.15
C ALA A 36 -3.92 17.21 15.14
N GLY A 37 -4.45 17.53 13.96
CA GLY A 37 -3.77 18.34 12.93
C GLY A 37 -2.72 17.62 12.08
N PRO A 38 -2.01 18.35 11.21
CA PRO A 38 -1.18 17.79 10.13
C PRO A 38 -0.05 16.87 10.59
N LEU A 39 0.74 17.31 11.56
CA LEU A 39 1.90 16.53 12.02
C LEU A 39 1.49 15.26 12.74
N ALA A 40 0.44 15.35 13.57
CA ALA A 40 -0.10 14.18 14.27
C ALA A 40 -0.63 13.14 13.27
N THR A 41 -1.31 13.58 12.22
CA THR A 41 -1.77 12.69 11.13
C THR A 41 -0.60 11.98 10.47
N ALA A 42 0.44 12.72 10.12
CA ALA A 42 1.65 12.14 9.52
C ALA A 42 2.31 11.09 10.44
N VAL A 43 2.41 11.40 11.74
CA VAL A 43 2.98 10.48 12.75
C VAL A 43 2.12 9.24 12.91
N VAL A 44 0.79 9.36 13.02
CA VAL A 44 -0.11 8.21 13.17
C VAL A 44 -0.04 7.28 11.96
N LEU A 45 -0.05 7.84 10.74
CA LEU A 45 0.06 7.05 9.52
C LEU A 45 1.44 6.38 9.39
N ALA A 46 2.52 7.09 9.76
CA ALA A 46 3.87 6.52 9.78
C ALA A 46 3.99 5.37 10.79
N LEU A 47 3.52 5.57 12.02
CA LEU A 47 3.57 4.56 13.07
C LEU A 47 2.69 3.35 12.75
N GLY A 48 1.56 3.54 12.05
CA GLY A 48 0.72 2.44 11.56
C GLY A 48 1.44 1.49 10.58
N THR A 49 2.52 1.93 9.92
CA THR A 49 3.32 1.07 9.05
C THR A 49 4.39 0.27 9.79
N LEU A 50 4.77 0.67 11.02
CA LEU A 50 5.86 0.04 11.77
C LEU A 50 5.64 -1.46 12.06
N PRO A 51 4.44 -1.94 12.44
CA PRO A 51 4.21 -3.36 12.64
C PRO A 51 4.57 -4.19 11.41
N ARG A 52 4.24 -3.70 10.20
CA ARG A 52 4.58 -4.37 8.95
C ARG A 52 6.08 -4.43 8.72
N ILE A 53 6.81 -3.35 9.01
CA ILE A 53 8.29 -3.31 8.91
C ILE A 53 8.93 -4.28 9.90
N ALA A 54 8.47 -4.30 11.15
CA ALA A 54 8.97 -5.22 12.17
C ALA A 54 8.73 -6.70 11.78
N MET A 55 7.61 -6.99 11.12
CA MET A 55 7.27 -8.34 10.69
C MET A 55 8.03 -8.81 9.44
N MET A 56 8.56 -7.90 8.62
CA MET A 56 9.46 -8.26 7.50
C MET A 56 10.75 -8.94 7.97
N SER A 57 11.14 -8.78 9.25
CA SER A 57 12.30 -9.44 9.87
C SER A 57 12.12 -10.95 10.14
N GLY A 58 11.06 -11.58 9.69
CA GLY A 58 10.86 -13.04 9.81
C GLY A 58 10.07 -13.51 11.03
N LEU A 59 9.67 -12.61 11.94
CA LEU A 59 8.87 -12.97 13.13
C LEU A 59 7.53 -13.65 12.79
N THR A 60 6.95 -13.35 11.62
CA THR A 60 5.66 -13.91 11.18
C THR A 60 5.75 -15.29 10.55
N ALA A 61 6.91 -15.69 10.06
CA ALA A 61 7.07 -16.99 9.41
C ALA A 61 6.69 -18.15 10.36
N GLY A 62 6.98 -18.01 11.66
CA GLY A 62 6.61 -18.97 12.69
C GLY A 62 5.12 -19.01 13.01
N LEU A 63 4.40 -17.89 12.91
CA LEU A 63 2.96 -17.80 13.18
C LEU A 63 2.14 -18.29 11.97
N ALA A 64 2.52 -17.90 10.76
CA ALA A 64 1.84 -18.32 9.54
C ALA A 64 1.91 -19.84 9.29
N GLY A 65 2.97 -20.53 9.77
CA GLY A 65 3.09 -21.98 9.65
C GLY A 65 2.25 -22.79 10.66
N ARG A 66 1.74 -22.16 11.73
CA ARG A 66 0.98 -22.83 12.78
C ARG A 66 -0.54 -22.87 12.53
N PHE A 67 -1.05 -21.98 11.71
CA PHE A 67 -2.48 -21.85 11.46
C PHE A 67 -2.81 -21.98 9.97
N ALA A 68 -3.96 -22.60 9.66
CA ALA A 68 -4.45 -22.62 8.29
C ALA A 68 -4.69 -21.19 7.77
N ALA A 69 -4.08 -20.82 6.65
CA ALA A 69 -4.04 -19.46 6.14
C ALA A 69 -5.44 -18.80 6.01
N HIS A 70 -6.44 -19.55 5.52
CA HIS A 70 -7.82 -19.03 5.40
C HIS A 70 -8.45 -18.69 6.76
N ARG A 71 -8.13 -19.46 7.83
CA ARG A 71 -8.59 -19.18 9.20
C ARG A 71 -7.87 -17.96 9.78
N LEU A 72 -6.57 -17.86 9.54
CA LEU A 72 -5.78 -16.71 9.98
C LEU A 72 -6.28 -15.41 9.34
N LEU A 73 -6.63 -15.45 8.05
CA LEU A 73 -7.28 -14.33 7.37
C LEU A 73 -8.63 -13.98 8.00
N ALA A 74 -9.48 -14.98 8.22
CA ALA A 74 -10.79 -14.76 8.83
C ALA A 74 -10.70 -14.13 10.23
N VAL A 75 -9.77 -14.61 11.07
CA VAL A 75 -9.50 -14.02 12.39
C VAL A 75 -8.99 -12.59 12.28
N GLY A 76 -8.11 -12.33 11.32
CA GLY A 76 -7.65 -10.97 11.03
C GLY A 76 -8.78 -10.03 10.59
N GLU A 77 -9.67 -10.49 9.71
CA GLU A 77 -10.85 -9.72 9.30
C GLU A 77 -11.81 -9.45 10.47
N LEU A 78 -12.02 -10.42 11.37
CA LEU A 78 -12.78 -10.21 12.60
C LEU A 78 -12.11 -9.16 13.52
N GLY A 79 -10.78 -9.21 13.63
CA GLY A 79 -10.01 -8.18 14.36
C GLY A 79 -10.17 -6.78 13.76
N ARG A 80 -10.09 -6.65 12.42
CA ARG A 80 -10.35 -5.38 11.72
C ARG A 80 -11.79 -4.90 11.91
N ALA A 81 -12.77 -5.80 11.84
CA ALA A 81 -14.16 -5.48 12.10
C ALA A 81 -14.37 -4.95 13.53
N ALA A 82 -13.81 -5.65 14.53
CA ALA A 82 -13.88 -5.22 15.92
C ALA A 82 -13.24 -3.84 16.13
N LEU A 83 -12.08 -3.59 15.54
CA LEU A 83 -11.44 -2.27 15.60
C LEU A 83 -12.27 -1.17 14.94
N ALA A 84 -12.82 -1.42 13.76
CA ALA A 84 -13.64 -0.44 13.05
C ALA A 84 -14.93 -0.13 13.83
N LEU A 85 -15.60 -1.15 14.38
CA LEU A 85 -16.82 -0.98 15.16
C LEU A 85 -16.55 -0.32 16.52
N ALA A 86 -15.44 -0.66 17.19
CA ALA A 86 -15.02 0.00 18.43
C ALA A 86 -14.70 1.48 18.19
N ALA A 87 -13.97 1.81 17.12
CA ALA A 87 -13.68 3.17 16.72
C ALA A 87 -14.98 3.95 16.38
N ALA A 88 -15.92 3.32 15.67
CA ALA A 88 -17.22 3.90 15.37
C ALA A 88 -18.01 4.23 16.64
N GLY A 89 -18.06 3.28 17.59
CA GLY A 89 -18.72 3.48 18.88
C GLY A 89 -18.09 4.60 19.70
N ALA A 90 -16.77 4.63 19.78
CA ALA A 90 -16.05 5.69 20.49
C ALA A 90 -16.32 7.07 19.87
N LEU A 91 -16.28 7.20 18.52
CA LEU A 91 -16.63 8.44 17.83
C LEU A 91 -18.07 8.90 18.07
N ALA A 92 -19.01 7.95 18.20
CA ALA A 92 -20.42 8.27 18.43
C ALA A 92 -20.71 8.74 19.86
N VAL A 93 -19.98 8.25 20.87
CA VAL A 93 -20.29 8.47 22.29
C VAL A 93 -19.46 9.60 22.90
N SER A 94 -18.15 9.55 22.74
CA SER A 94 -17.21 10.46 23.45
C SER A 94 -16.27 11.22 22.55
N GLY A 95 -16.26 10.92 21.25
CA GLY A 95 -15.18 11.29 20.36
C GLY A 95 -13.94 10.41 20.58
N LEU A 96 -13.16 10.19 19.52
CA LEU A 96 -11.84 9.57 19.66
C LEU A 96 -10.82 10.69 19.90
N ASP A 97 -10.04 10.54 20.95
CA ASP A 97 -8.85 11.35 21.17
C ASP A 97 -7.67 10.87 20.30
N PHE A 98 -6.58 11.63 20.31
CA PHE A 98 -5.37 11.27 19.56
C PHE A 98 -4.84 9.88 19.93
N THR A 99 -4.89 9.51 21.22
CA THR A 99 -4.39 8.22 21.71
C THR A 99 -5.21 7.05 21.16
N GLY A 100 -6.54 7.18 21.14
CA GLY A 100 -7.43 6.17 20.57
C GLY A 100 -7.21 5.98 19.08
N LEU A 101 -7.02 7.06 18.31
CA LEU A 101 -6.72 7.01 16.88
C LEU A 101 -5.35 6.40 16.60
N LEU A 102 -4.33 6.71 17.40
CA LEU A 102 -3.00 6.11 17.32
C LEU A 102 -3.06 4.60 17.59
N LEU A 103 -3.73 4.19 18.66
CA LEU A 103 -3.91 2.76 18.96
C LEU A 103 -4.66 2.03 17.86
N ALA A 104 -5.72 2.62 17.31
CA ALA A 104 -6.45 2.05 16.19
C ALA A 104 -5.54 1.85 14.95
N SER A 105 -4.69 2.82 14.63
CA SER A 105 -3.71 2.73 13.53
C SER A 105 -2.69 1.61 13.76
N LEU A 106 -2.09 1.55 14.96
CA LEU A 106 -1.09 0.54 15.31
C LEU A 106 -1.68 -0.88 15.30
N LEU A 107 -2.85 -1.07 15.91
CA LEU A 107 -3.53 -2.36 15.95
C LEU A 107 -3.97 -2.81 14.54
N PHE A 108 -4.46 -1.88 13.72
CA PHE A 108 -4.81 -2.18 12.34
C PHE A 108 -3.58 -2.61 11.54
N GLY A 109 -2.46 -1.86 11.66
CA GLY A 109 -1.19 -2.21 11.03
C GLY A 109 -0.62 -3.55 11.51
N LEU A 110 -0.81 -3.90 12.79
CA LEU A 110 -0.41 -5.20 13.34
C LEU A 110 -1.24 -6.35 12.74
N VAL A 111 -2.55 -6.20 12.65
CA VAL A 111 -3.42 -7.19 11.99
C VAL A 111 -3.03 -7.36 10.52
N GLU A 112 -2.77 -6.25 9.82
CA GLU A 112 -2.32 -6.27 8.43
C GLU A 112 -1.00 -7.02 8.27
N ALA A 113 -0.02 -6.73 9.14
CA ALA A 113 1.29 -7.39 9.14
C ALA A 113 1.20 -8.91 9.34
N ILE A 114 0.29 -9.38 10.19
CA ILE A 114 0.08 -10.81 10.45
C ILE A 114 -0.68 -11.48 9.29
N THR A 115 -1.63 -10.80 8.68
CA THR A 115 -2.52 -11.40 7.66
C THR A 115 -1.94 -11.35 6.24
N GLU A 116 -1.06 -10.42 5.93
CA GLU A 116 -0.50 -10.25 4.57
C GLU A 116 0.22 -11.52 4.04
N PRO A 117 1.09 -12.21 4.81
CA PRO A 117 1.71 -13.46 4.36
C PRO A 117 0.67 -14.56 4.11
N ALA A 118 -0.37 -14.65 4.95
CA ALA A 118 -1.44 -15.61 4.79
C ALA A 118 -2.27 -15.34 3.52
N ALA A 119 -2.50 -14.08 3.17
CA ALA A 119 -3.22 -13.70 1.95
C ALA A 119 -2.51 -14.19 0.68
N GLY A 120 -1.17 -14.15 0.66
CA GLY A 120 -0.37 -14.68 -0.44
C GLY A 120 -0.38 -16.21 -0.56
N SER A 121 -0.64 -16.94 0.55
CA SER A 121 -0.61 -18.41 0.55
C SER A 121 -1.95 -19.07 0.17
N VAL A 122 -3.10 -18.40 0.37
CA VAL A 122 -4.43 -18.98 0.09
C VAL A 122 -4.61 -19.43 -1.36
N PRO A 123 -4.15 -18.72 -2.41
CA PRO A 123 -4.23 -19.20 -3.78
C PRO A 123 -3.61 -20.59 -3.98
N ALA A 124 -2.52 -20.89 -3.25
CA ALA A 124 -1.87 -22.21 -3.33
C ALA A 124 -2.72 -23.33 -2.75
N LEU A 125 -3.60 -23.05 -1.78
CA LEU A 125 -4.47 -24.04 -1.15
C LEU A 125 -5.71 -24.40 -1.98
N ILE A 126 -6.13 -23.56 -2.91
CA ILE A 126 -7.39 -23.71 -3.65
C ILE A 126 -7.23 -23.84 -5.17
N ALA A 127 -6.02 -23.59 -5.71
CA ALA A 127 -5.74 -23.60 -7.13
C ALA A 127 -4.46 -24.40 -7.48
N ASP A 128 -4.41 -24.95 -8.71
CA ASP A 128 -3.20 -25.51 -9.31
C ASP A 128 -2.19 -24.39 -9.70
N ALA A 129 -1.03 -24.77 -10.23
CA ALA A 129 0.04 -23.82 -10.58
C ALA A 129 -0.42 -22.71 -11.55
N ALA A 130 -1.20 -23.06 -12.56
CA ALA A 130 -1.73 -22.10 -13.53
C ALA A 130 -2.83 -21.21 -12.91
N GLY A 131 -3.67 -21.80 -12.04
CA GLY A 131 -4.70 -21.08 -11.30
C GLY A 131 -4.11 -20.11 -10.29
N ARG A 132 -3.03 -20.46 -9.60
CA ARG A 132 -2.31 -19.57 -8.67
C ARG A 132 -1.87 -18.27 -9.34
N GLN A 133 -1.24 -18.38 -10.52
CA GLN A 133 -0.80 -17.19 -11.27
C GLN A 133 -1.98 -16.30 -11.68
N ARG A 134 -3.10 -16.90 -12.09
CA ARG A 134 -4.32 -16.15 -12.43
C ARG A 134 -4.92 -15.46 -11.20
N MET A 135 -4.93 -16.13 -10.04
CA MET A 135 -5.44 -15.58 -8.80
C MET A 135 -4.57 -14.42 -8.29
N GLU A 136 -3.24 -14.51 -8.41
CA GLU A 136 -2.35 -13.41 -8.03
C GLU A 136 -2.51 -12.19 -8.97
N ALA A 137 -2.64 -12.41 -10.27
CA ALA A 137 -2.98 -11.35 -11.22
C ALA A 137 -4.35 -10.71 -10.90
N LEU A 138 -5.33 -11.53 -10.50
CA LEU A 138 -6.65 -11.04 -10.08
C LEU A 138 -6.54 -10.23 -8.78
N ARG A 139 -5.78 -10.70 -7.78
CA ARG A 139 -5.54 -9.97 -6.52
C ARG A 139 -4.97 -8.58 -6.79
N THR A 140 -3.96 -8.50 -7.65
CA THR A 140 -3.35 -7.22 -8.05
C THR A 140 -4.38 -6.31 -8.73
N THR A 141 -5.23 -6.86 -9.59
CA THR A 141 -6.29 -6.12 -10.27
C THR A 141 -7.34 -5.63 -9.26
N LEU A 142 -7.81 -6.50 -8.37
CA LEU A 142 -8.76 -6.15 -7.31
C LEU A 142 -8.21 -5.03 -6.42
N PHE A 143 -6.94 -5.12 -6.00
CA PHE A 143 -6.30 -4.07 -5.22
C PHE A 143 -6.37 -2.71 -5.94
N ARG A 144 -5.99 -2.66 -7.22
CA ARG A 144 -6.02 -1.41 -7.99
C ARG A 144 -7.44 -0.86 -8.15
N VAL A 145 -8.40 -1.72 -8.50
CA VAL A 145 -9.80 -1.33 -8.62
C VAL A 145 -10.34 -0.80 -7.29
N THR A 146 -9.96 -1.44 -6.19
CA THR A 146 -10.39 -1.02 -4.85
C THR A 146 -9.84 0.34 -4.47
N VAL A 147 -8.60 0.68 -4.82
CA VAL A 147 -8.07 2.03 -4.57
C VAL A 147 -8.83 3.07 -5.39
N VAL A 148 -9.15 2.76 -6.67
CA VAL A 148 -9.92 3.69 -7.55
C VAL A 148 -11.31 3.99 -6.97
N VAL A 149 -12.01 2.95 -6.51
CA VAL A 149 -13.43 3.07 -6.10
C VAL A 149 -13.55 3.32 -4.60
N GLY A 150 -12.69 2.69 -3.80
CA GLY A 150 -12.77 2.71 -2.34
C GLY A 150 -12.49 4.08 -1.73
N GLY A 151 -11.56 4.85 -2.32
CA GLY A 151 -11.30 6.23 -1.88
C GLY A 151 -12.54 7.13 -1.99
N PRO A 152 -13.13 7.27 -3.18
CA PRO A 152 -14.38 8.03 -3.35
C PRO A 152 -15.53 7.51 -2.50
N LEU A 153 -15.72 6.18 -2.38
CA LEU A 153 -16.76 5.60 -1.53
C LEU A 153 -16.54 5.93 -0.05
N ALA A 154 -15.30 5.88 0.42
CA ALA A 154 -14.97 6.26 1.79
C ALA A 154 -15.22 7.75 2.06
N GLY A 155 -14.84 8.61 1.11
CA GLY A 155 -15.11 10.04 1.19
C GLY A 155 -16.60 10.37 1.20
N LEU A 156 -17.40 9.73 0.36
CA LEU A 156 -18.87 9.84 0.37
C LEU A 156 -19.47 9.29 1.66
N GLY A 157 -18.96 8.15 2.15
CA GLY A 157 -19.38 7.59 3.43
C GLY A 157 -19.16 8.56 4.60
N ALA A 158 -18.08 9.33 4.57
CA ALA A 158 -17.79 10.35 5.58
C ALA A 158 -18.83 11.48 5.62
N LEU A 159 -19.58 11.74 4.53
CA LEU A 159 -20.72 12.68 4.52
C LEU A 159 -21.89 12.19 5.39
N LEU A 160 -22.05 10.87 5.51
CA LEU A 160 -23.04 10.25 6.38
C LEU A 160 -22.59 10.20 7.85
N GLY A 161 -21.38 10.70 8.12
CA GLY A 161 -20.70 10.69 9.41
C GLY A 161 -19.59 9.65 9.48
N LEU A 162 -18.49 10.03 10.13
CA LEU A 162 -17.31 9.16 10.26
C LEU A 162 -17.63 7.83 10.97
N SER A 163 -18.48 7.86 12.01
CA SER A 163 -18.95 6.66 12.71
C SER A 163 -19.71 5.73 11.75
N THR A 164 -20.61 6.26 10.93
CA THR A 164 -21.37 5.48 9.95
C THR A 164 -20.46 4.82 8.93
N ALA A 165 -19.46 5.55 8.42
CA ALA A 165 -18.49 5.01 7.48
C ALA A 165 -17.67 3.85 8.09
N LEU A 166 -17.28 3.97 9.37
CA LEU A 166 -16.58 2.91 10.11
C LEU A 166 -17.48 1.69 10.37
N ILE A 167 -18.77 1.89 10.67
CA ILE A 167 -19.73 0.78 10.81
C ILE A 167 -19.84 0.02 9.50
N VAL A 168 -20.03 0.72 8.38
CA VAL A 168 -20.10 0.08 7.05
C VAL A 168 -18.80 -0.68 6.76
N GLY A 169 -17.62 -0.09 7.01
CA GLY A 169 -16.33 -0.76 6.87
C GLY A 169 -16.23 -2.01 7.75
N GLY A 170 -16.67 -1.93 9.00
CA GLY A 170 -16.71 -3.06 9.94
C GLY A 170 -17.62 -4.20 9.44
N LEU A 171 -18.80 -3.88 8.91
CA LEU A 171 -19.70 -4.88 8.29
C LEU A 171 -19.08 -5.52 7.06
N VAL A 172 -18.38 -4.76 6.23
CA VAL A 172 -17.66 -5.28 5.06
C VAL A 172 -16.55 -6.25 5.48
N PHE A 173 -15.82 -5.98 6.58
CA PHE A 173 -14.85 -6.93 7.15
C PHE A 173 -15.53 -8.21 7.68
N LEU A 174 -16.71 -8.12 8.30
CA LEU A 174 -17.46 -9.30 8.73
C LEU A 174 -17.87 -10.17 7.54
N VAL A 175 -18.33 -9.56 6.45
CA VAL A 175 -18.63 -10.28 5.19
C VAL A 175 -17.37 -10.97 4.64
N SER A 176 -16.23 -10.27 4.62
CA SER A 176 -14.95 -10.84 4.22
C SER A 176 -14.57 -12.04 5.09
N ALA A 177 -14.67 -11.92 6.41
CA ALA A 177 -14.39 -12.99 7.36
C ALA A 177 -15.27 -14.24 7.10
N ALA A 178 -16.57 -14.05 6.92
CA ALA A 178 -17.51 -15.15 6.62
C ALA A 178 -17.16 -15.86 5.30
N LEU A 179 -16.77 -15.08 4.28
CA LEU A 179 -16.35 -15.64 2.99
C LEU A 179 -15.02 -16.43 3.13
N PHE A 180 -14.03 -15.93 3.86
CA PHE A 180 -12.78 -16.69 4.11
C PHE A 180 -13.03 -17.95 4.90
N LEU A 181 -13.92 -17.96 5.91
CA LEU A 181 -14.32 -19.17 6.64
C LEU A 181 -15.05 -20.19 5.76
N SER A 182 -15.75 -19.73 4.72
CA SER A 182 -16.44 -20.62 3.78
C SER A 182 -15.52 -21.33 2.79
N LEU A 183 -14.23 -20.96 2.74
CA LEU A 183 -13.25 -21.61 1.86
C LEU A 183 -12.92 -23.00 2.39
N ARG A 184 -12.96 -23.98 1.48
CA ARG A 184 -12.56 -25.36 1.79
C ARG A 184 -11.25 -25.67 1.06
N PRO A 185 -10.14 -25.95 1.79
CA PRO A 185 -8.90 -26.42 1.19
C PRO A 185 -9.12 -27.71 0.41
N ARG A 186 -8.29 -27.99 -0.60
CA ARG A 186 -8.30 -29.24 -1.32
C ARG A 186 -7.85 -30.40 -0.39
N PRO A 187 -8.44 -31.59 -0.48
CA PRO A 187 -8.11 -32.72 0.41
C PRO A 187 -6.66 -33.23 0.32
N SER A 188 -5.95 -32.96 -0.79
CA SER A 188 -4.57 -33.40 -0.99
C SER A 188 -3.53 -32.69 -0.13
N ASP A 189 -3.89 -31.59 0.53
CA ASP A 189 -2.98 -30.76 1.32
C ASP A 189 -3.08 -31.07 2.84
N ALA A 190 -3.82 -32.12 3.22
CA ALA A 190 -3.98 -32.57 4.61
C ALA A 190 -2.72 -33.27 5.17
N ASP A 191 -1.81 -33.72 4.32
CA ASP A 191 -0.57 -34.42 4.72
C ASP A 191 0.62 -33.45 4.94
N GLY A 192 0.44 -32.38 5.71
CA GLY A 192 1.50 -31.71 6.46
C GLY A 192 2.75 -31.16 5.73
N THR A 193 2.89 -31.42 4.43
CA THR A 193 3.91 -30.83 3.58
C THR A 193 3.29 -29.72 2.74
N ALA A 194 2.81 -28.66 3.39
CA ALA A 194 2.62 -27.40 2.67
C ALA A 194 3.98 -27.05 2.04
N PRO A 195 4.07 -26.91 0.71
CA PRO A 195 5.28 -26.34 0.12
C PRO A 195 5.51 -25.03 0.87
N ALA A 196 6.69 -24.89 1.46
CA ALA A 196 7.08 -23.70 2.20
C ALA A 196 6.58 -22.49 1.42
N ALA A 197 5.77 -21.66 2.07
CA ALA A 197 5.04 -20.56 1.46
C ALA A 197 5.98 -19.80 0.53
N GLY A 198 5.90 -20.10 -0.74
CA GLY A 198 6.54 -19.34 -1.81
C GLY A 198 5.79 -18.03 -1.90
N HIS A 199 6.15 -17.15 -1.03
CA HIS A 199 6.33 -15.73 -1.21
C HIS A 199 5.30 -15.01 -2.11
N GLY A 200 4.46 -14.21 -1.47
CA GLY A 200 3.84 -12.99 -1.99
C GLY A 200 4.91 -12.01 -2.51
N PRO A 201 4.73 -10.70 -2.69
CA PRO A 201 5.78 -9.81 -3.23
C PRO A 201 7.13 -9.87 -2.49
N ALA A 202 7.24 -10.61 -1.40
CA ALA A 202 8.45 -11.24 -0.89
C ALA A 202 8.95 -12.45 -1.73
N ALA A 203 8.32 -12.82 -2.84
CA ALA A 203 8.78 -13.88 -3.77
C ALA A 203 10.11 -13.56 -4.47
N GLY A 204 10.84 -12.61 -3.99
CA GLY A 204 12.22 -12.31 -4.34
C GLY A 204 13.19 -12.41 -3.17
N MET A 205 12.76 -12.82 -1.97
CA MET A 205 13.76 -13.07 -0.92
C MET A 205 14.39 -14.45 -1.17
N PRO A 206 15.66 -14.49 -1.60
CA PRO A 206 16.40 -15.73 -1.72
C PRO A 206 16.48 -16.39 -0.34
N GLY A 207 16.59 -17.71 -0.33
CA GLY A 207 17.04 -18.46 0.83
C GLY A 207 18.34 -17.88 1.41
N PRO A 208 18.74 -18.30 2.63
CA PRO A 208 19.97 -17.83 3.22
C PRO A 208 21.10 -17.96 2.19
N PRO A 209 21.93 -16.93 2.02
CA PRO A 209 22.98 -16.91 1.02
C PRO A 209 23.86 -18.14 1.24
N GLY A 210 24.10 -18.93 0.17
CA GLY A 210 25.11 -19.98 0.16
C GLY A 210 26.48 -19.39 0.50
N ALA A 211 27.40 -20.22 0.96
CA ALA A 211 28.74 -19.78 1.37
C ALA A 211 29.51 -18.96 0.32
N ASP A 212 29.14 -19.10 -0.96
CA ASP A 212 29.74 -18.41 -2.11
C ASP A 212 28.92 -17.20 -2.60
N ALA A 213 27.90 -16.73 -1.86
CA ALA A 213 27.16 -15.55 -2.26
C ALA A 213 28.06 -14.31 -2.25
N PRO A 214 28.05 -13.48 -3.30
CA PRO A 214 28.82 -12.25 -3.34
C PRO A 214 28.46 -11.38 -2.14
N LYS A 215 29.48 -10.79 -1.50
CA LYS A 215 29.27 -9.92 -0.34
C LYS A 215 28.37 -8.77 -0.73
N ALA A 216 27.42 -8.41 0.14
CA ALA A 216 26.45 -7.33 -0.12
C ALA A 216 27.11 -6.05 -0.65
N GLY A 217 28.31 -5.71 -0.13
CA GLY A 217 29.08 -4.56 -0.57
C GLY A 217 29.49 -4.58 -2.03
N GLU A 218 29.81 -5.77 -2.59
CA GLU A 218 30.23 -5.90 -3.99
C GLU A 218 29.06 -5.70 -4.96
N ALA A 219 27.90 -6.25 -4.64
CA ALA A 219 26.70 -6.08 -5.43
C ALA A 219 26.19 -4.62 -5.41
N LEU A 220 26.25 -3.96 -4.25
CA LEU A 220 25.87 -2.56 -4.05
C LEU A 220 26.89 -1.58 -4.64
N ALA A 221 28.14 -2.01 -4.85
CA ALA A 221 29.18 -1.20 -5.49
C ALA A 221 28.99 -1.06 -7.02
N LEU A 222 28.13 -1.89 -7.64
CA LEU A 222 27.84 -1.78 -9.08
C LEU A 222 27.15 -0.42 -9.35
N PRO A 223 27.67 0.41 -10.27
CA PRO A 223 27.15 1.77 -10.50
C PRO A 223 25.66 1.80 -10.82
N GLY A 224 25.16 0.85 -11.62
CA GLY A 224 23.73 0.74 -11.96
C GLY A 224 22.85 0.40 -10.75
N VAL A 225 23.30 -0.50 -9.88
CA VAL A 225 22.57 -0.89 -8.64
C VAL A 225 22.53 0.28 -7.66
N ARG A 226 23.63 0.99 -7.50
CA ARG A 226 23.72 2.16 -6.62
C ARG A 226 22.78 3.28 -7.10
N ALA A 227 22.79 3.59 -8.40
CA ALA A 227 21.91 4.59 -8.98
C ALA A 227 20.44 4.20 -8.81
N ALA A 228 20.08 2.93 -9.09
CA ALA A 228 18.73 2.44 -8.90
C ALA A 228 18.28 2.47 -7.42
N LEU A 229 19.17 2.17 -6.48
CA LEU A 229 18.88 2.27 -5.05
C LEU A 229 18.61 3.72 -4.62
N ILE A 230 19.44 4.66 -5.06
CA ILE A 230 19.23 6.09 -4.80
C ILE A 230 17.89 6.54 -5.38
N CYS A 231 17.59 6.20 -6.63
CA CYS A 231 16.30 6.53 -7.25
C CYS A 231 15.12 5.93 -6.48
N THR A 232 15.23 4.67 -6.03
CA THR A 232 14.18 4.05 -5.20
C THR A 232 13.98 4.84 -3.92
N VAL A 233 15.04 5.17 -3.19
CA VAL A 233 14.94 5.94 -1.93
C VAL A 233 14.32 7.31 -2.19
N LEU A 234 14.69 8.01 -3.26
CA LEU A 234 14.12 9.32 -3.59
C LEU A 234 12.63 9.22 -3.95
N ILE A 235 12.23 8.20 -4.73
CA ILE A 235 10.83 7.94 -5.06
C ILE A 235 10.03 7.62 -3.80
N GLU A 236 10.54 6.75 -2.92
CA GLU A 236 9.88 6.37 -1.67
C GLU A 236 9.89 7.49 -0.62
N LEU A 237 10.81 8.44 -0.71
CA LEU A 237 10.82 9.62 0.15
C LEU A 237 9.87 10.72 -0.37
N GLY A 238 9.70 10.84 -1.69
CA GLY A 238 8.86 11.87 -2.31
C GLY A 238 7.39 11.45 -2.47
N CYS A 239 7.14 10.24 -2.97
CA CYS A 239 5.80 9.84 -3.41
C CYS A 239 4.82 9.47 -2.29
N PRO A 240 5.12 8.56 -1.33
CA PRO A 240 4.14 8.12 -0.34
C PRO A 240 3.59 9.27 0.51
N GLY A 241 4.45 10.18 0.95
CA GLY A 241 4.04 11.36 1.70
C GLY A 241 3.12 12.27 0.90
N ALA A 242 3.44 12.53 -0.37
CA ALA A 242 2.61 13.35 -1.25
C ALA A 242 1.26 12.68 -1.55
N PHE A 243 1.25 11.37 -1.83
CA PHE A 243 0.02 10.60 -2.13
C PHE A 243 -0.92 10.44 -0.92
N GLY A 244 -0.36 10.21 0.26
CA GLY A 244 -1.14 10.00 1.49
C GLY A 244 -1.41 11.32 2.21
N VAL A 245 -0.42 11.81 2.94
CA VAL A 245 -0.56 12.99 3.80
C VAL A 245 -0.74 14.27 2.98
N GLY A 246 0.02 14.44 1.90
CA GLY A 246 -0.01 15.66 1.06
C GLY A 246 -1.38 15.91 0.44
N THR A 247 -1.99 14.90 -0.19
CA THR A 247 -3.33 15.00 -0.78
C THR A 247 -4.42 15.23 0.28
N LEU A 248 -4.28 14.63 1.46
CA LEU A 248 -5.17 14.83 2.59
C LEU A 248 -5.14 16.29 3.06
N LEU A 249 -3.95 16.81 3.31
CA LEU A 249 -3.76 18.17 3.80
C LEU A 249 -4.17 19.23 2.76
N LEU A 250 -3.95 18.97 1.46
CA LEU A 250 -4.44 19.84 0.40
C LEU A 250 -5.96 19.84 0.31
N ALA A 251 -6.61 18.68 0.51
CA ALA A 251 -8.07 18.59 0.50
C ALA A 251 -8.68 19.41 1.66
N ASP A 252 -8.03 19.42 2.82
CA ASP A 252 -8.42 20.24 3.97
C ASP A 252 -8.17 21.73 3.72
N ASP A 253 -6.94 22.13 3.32
CA ASP A 253 -6.54 23.53 3.03
C ASP A 253 -7.43 24.20 1.96
N ARG A 254 -7.96 23.41 1.03
CA ARG A 254 -8.83 23.88 -0.05
C ARG A 254 -10.33 23.78 0.26
N GLY A 255 -10.70 23.26 1.42
CA GLY A 255 -12.09 23.05 1.82
C GLY A 255 -12.81 21.97 0.99
N TRP A 256 -12.08 21.05 0.32
CA TRP A 256 -12.70 19.96 -0.44
C TRP A 256 -13.23 18.84 0.47
N GLY A 257 -12.85 18.84 1.74
CA GLY A 257 -13.32 17.90 2.76
C GLY A 257 -12.89 16.45 2.50
N ALA A 258 -13.48 15.54 3.26
CA ALA A 258 -13.22 14.10 3.14
C ALA A 258 -13.55 13.54 1.75
N VAL A 259 -14.56 14.10 1.06
CA VAL A 259 -14.93 13.72 -0.31
C VAL A 259 -13.80 14.04 -1.28
N GLY A 260 -13.27 15.27 -1.20
CA GLY A 260 -12.14 15.67 -2.03
C GLY A 260 -10.91 14.79 -1.79
N PHE A 261 -10.59 14.48 -0.54
CA PHE A 261 -9.53 13.53 -0.22
C PHE A 261 -9.80 12.15 -0.83
N GLY A 262 -11.02 11.61 -0.68
CA GLY A 262 -11.40 10.33 -1.28
C GLY A 262 -11.27 10.32 -2.80
N VAL A 263 -11.64 11.42 -3.48
CA VAL A 263 -11.46 11.59 -4.94
C VAL A 263 -9.98 11.57 -5.31
N LEU A 264 -9.11 12.26 -4.55
CA LEU A 264 -7.66 12.25 -4.80
C LEU A 264 -7.05 10.86 -4.58
N VAL A 265 -7.47 10.13 -3.54
CA VAL A 265 -7.07 8.72 -3.33
C VAL A 265 -7.48 7.84 -4.52
N GLY A 266 -8.72 7.99 -5.01
CA GLY A 266 -9.20 7.30 -6.20
C GLY A 266 -8.40 7.66 -7.47
N ALA A 267 -8.00 8.92 -7.60
CA ALA A 267 -7.16 9.39 -8.69
C ALA A 267 -5.75 8.75 -8.67
N VAL A 268 -5.15 8.55 -7.48
CA VAL A 268 -3.92 7.76 -7.33
C VAL A 268 -4.13 6.33 -7.87
N GLY A 269 -5.24 5.68 -7.47
CA GLY A 269 -5.61 4.36 -7.96
C GLY A 269 -5.72 4.32 -9.48
N LEU A 270 -6.44 5.29 -10.06
CA LEU A 270 -6.63 5.38 -11.51
C LEU A 270 -5.29 5.53 -12.25
N GLY A 271 -4.38 6.38 -11.77
CA GLY A 271 -3.06 6.53 -12.35
C GLY A 271 -2.26 5.22 -12.36
N THR A 272 -2.31 4.45 -11.27
CA THR A 272 -1.64 3.13 -11.20
C THR A 272 -2.28 2.08 -12.11
N VAL A 273 -3.60 2.12 -12.29
CA VAL A 273 -4.31 1.26 -13.26
C VAL A 273 -3.89 1.60 -14.69
N LEU A 274 -3.89 2.88 -15.06
CA LEU A 274 -3.46 3.33 -16.38
C LEU A 274 -2.01 2.95 -16.68
N ALA A 275 -1.11 3.05 -15.70
CA ALA A 275 0.28 2.59 -15.83
C ALA A 275 0.35 1.09 -16.16
N ALA A 276 -0.50 0.28 -15.57
CA ALA A 276 -0.55 -1.17 -15.82
C ALA A 276 -1.13 -1.52 -17.19
N LEU A 277 -2.12 -0.75 -17.66
CA LEU A 277 -2.76 -0.96 -18.96
C LEU A 277 -1.92 -0.45 -20.15
N ALA A 278 -0.87 0.32 -19.88
CA ALA A 278 0.04 0.85 -20.89
C ALA A 278 1.44 0.17 -20.86
N PRO A 279 1.54 -1.17 -21.04
CA PRO A 279 2.83 -1.87 -20.95
C PRO A 279 3.83 -1.43 -22.02
N GLY A 280 3.36 -0.88 -23.14
CA GLY A 280 4.21 -0.31 -24.18
C GLY A 280 4.92 0.96 -23.73
N PHE A 281 4.28 1.80 -22.94
CA PHE A 281 4.87 3.00 -22.34
C PHE A 281 5.95 2.61 -21.30
N ALA A 282 5.63 1.71 -20.39
CA ALA A 282 6.58 1.21 -19.41
C ALA A 282 7.79 0.50 -20.07
N ARG A 283 7.58 -0.25 -21.18
CA ARG A 283 8.67 -0.89 -21.94
C ARG A 283 9.61 0.11 -22.60
N ARG A 284 9.07 1.22 -23.13
CA ARG A 284 9.90 2.28 -23.74
C ARG A 284 10.77 3.00 -22.72
N LEU A 285 10.33 3.07 -21.48
CA LEU A 285 11.08 3.68 -20.37
C LEU A 285 12.04 2.69 -19.70
N ARG A 286 11.80 1.37 -19.80
CA ARG A 286 12.67 0.34 -19.24
C ARG A 286 14.01 0.32 -19.95
N GLY A 287 15.09 0.41 -19.18
CA GLY A 287 16.47 0.26 -19.70
C GLY A 287 17.07 1.55 -20.25
N SER A 288 16.37 2.69 -20.26
CA SER A 288 16.96 3.97 -20.61
C SER A 288 16.97 4.89 -19.37
N GLY A 289 18.15 5.40 -19.01
CA GLY A 289 18.27 6.40 -17.93
C GLY A 289 17.45 7.66 -18.22
N SER A 290 17.30 8.05 -19.48
CA SER A 290 16.47 9.17 -19.91
C SER A 290 14.98 8.96 -19.62
N GLY A 291 14.47 7.71 -19.76
CA GLY A 291 13.09 7.36 -19.43
C GLY A 291 12.80 7.51 -17.94
N LEU A 292 13.73 7.09 -17.08
CA LEU A 292 13.62 7.24 -15.64
C LEU A 292 13.61 8.74 -15.25
N ILE A 293 14.54 9.53 -15.79
CA ILE A 293 14.60 10.98 -15.55
C ILE A 293 13.29 11.64 -15.98
N LEU A 294 12.79 11.33 -17.18
CA LEU A 294 11.52 11.86 -17.67
C LEU A 294 10.36 11.52 -16.73
N ALA A 295 10.28 10.30 -16.25
CA ALA A 295 9.23 9.88 -15.32
C ALA A 295 9.32 10.61 -13.97
N CYS A 296 10.54 10.80 -13.43
CA CYS A 296 10.74 11.59 -12.21
C CYS A 296 10.37 13.07 -12.41
N VAL A 297 10.77 13.66 -13.53
CA VAL A 297 10.43 15.07 -13.87
C VAL A 297 8.92 15.24 -14.03
N LEU A 298 8.24 14.32 -14.71
CA LEU A 298 6.78 14.37 -14.86
C LEU A 298 6.07 14.21 -13.51
N THR A 299 6.57 13.32 -12.64
CA THR A 299 6.04 13.14 -11.28
C THR A 299 6.20 14.43 -10.48
N ALA A 300 7.39 15.02 -10.47
CA ALA A 300 7.66 16.26 -9.77
C ALA A 300 6.85 17.45 -10.32
N ALA A 301 6.74 17.58 -11.64
CA ALA A 301 5.93 18.62 -12.28
C ALA A 301 4.44 18.48 -11.93
N ALA A 302 3.92 17.24 -11.91
CA ALA A 302 2.55 16.98 -11.50
C ALA A 302 2.32 17.27 -10.00
N MET A 303 3.29 16.94 -9.13
CA MET A 303 3.26 17.31 -7.70
C MET A 303 3.24 18.84 -7.51
N ALA A 304 4.12 19.54 -8.21
CA ALA A 304 4.14 20.99 -8.17
C ALA A 304 2.83 21.60 -8.68
N GLY A 305 2.31 21.10 -9.79
CA GLY A 305 1.00 21.51 -10.31
C GLY A 305 -0.13 21.24 -9.31
N LEU A 306 -0.12 20.10 -8.63
CA LEU A 306 -1.09 19.72 -7.61
C LEU A 306 -1.06 20.69 -6.42
N ALA A 307 0.13 21.09 -5.95
CA ALA A 307 0.29 22.06 -4.86
C ALA A 307 -0.41 23.40 -5.14
N PHE A 308 -0.46 23.83 -6.40
CA PHE A 308 -1.05 25.10 -6.83
C PHE A 308 -2.42 24.95 -7.54
N SER A 309 -2.99 23.74 -7.60
CA SER A 309 -4.26 23.50 -8.28
C SER A 309 -5.40 24.30 -7.63
N PRO A 310 -6.19 25.08 -8.41
CA PRO A 310 -7.27 25.93 -7.86
C PRO A 310 -8.55 25.15 -7.56
N ASN A 311 -8.76 23.99 -8.18
CA ASN A 311 -10.01 23.22 -8.07
C ASN A 311 -9.76 21.72 -8.05
N LEU A 312 -10.73 20.98 -7.49
CA LEU A 312 -10.65 19.53 -7.33
C LEU A 312 -10.51 18.73 -8.65
N PRO A 313 -11.22 19.08 -9.75
CA PRO A 313 -11.04 18.34 -11.01
C PRO A 313 -9.62 18.40 -11.56
N LEU A 314 -8.99 19.59 -11.56
CA LEU A 314 -7.60 19.72 -11.98
C LEU A 314 -6.65 18.98 -11.04
N ALA A 315 -6.87 19.08 -9.72
CA ALA A 315 -6.11 18.34 -8.73
C ALA A 315 -6.20 16.82 -8.96
N ALA A 316 -7.39 16.30 -9.25
CA ALA A 316 -7.58 14.88 -9.57
C ALA A 316 -6.83 14.46 -10.83
N VAL A 317 -6.89 15.25 -11.91
CA VAL A 317 -6.13 14.98 -13.16
C VAL A 317 -4.63 14.98 -12.88
N LEU A 318 -4.11 15.97 -12.16
CA LEU A 318 -2.68 16.05 -11.81
C LEU A 318 -2.27 14.87 -10.92
N THR A 319 -3.14 14.44 -10.00
CA THR A 319 -2.88 13.26 -9.16
C THR A 319 -2.83 11.97 -9.99
N VAL A 320 -3.70 11.81 -11.00
CA VAL A 320 -3.62 10.69 -11.97
C VAL A 320 -2.29 10.70 -12.71
N VAL A 321 -1.88 11.86 -13.25
CA VAL A 321 -0.60 12.01 -13.97
C VAL A 321 0.59 11.70 -13.05
N MET A 322 0.56 12.23 -11.83
CA MET A 322 1.57 11.98 -10.80
C MET A 322 1.72 10.49 -10.49
N ALA A 323 0.60 9.78 -10.25
CA ALA A 323 0.61 8.36 -9.92
C ALA A 323 1.03 7.49 -11.13
N LEU A 324 0.60 7.84 -12.34
CA LEU A 324 1.03 7.20 -13.58
C LEU A 324 2.55 7.31 -13.78
N ALA A 325 3.09 8.53 -13.63
CA ALA A 325 4.50 8.79 -13.82
C ALA A 325 5.36 8.14 -12.72
N ALA A 326 4.93 8.19 -11.45
CA ALA A 326 5.60 7.52 -10.34
C ALA A 326 5.64 5.99 -10.53
N ALA A 327 4.54 5.38 -10.97
CA ALA A 327 4.50 3.95 -11.29
C ALA A 327 5.44 3.59 -12.46
N ALA A 328 5.57 4.47 -13.45
CA ALA A 328 6.52 4.29 -14.54
C ALA A 328 7.97 4.42 -14.07
N ALA A 329 8.28 5.37 -13.19
CA ALA A 329 9.60 5.53 -12.57
C ALA A 329 9.98 4.29 -11.76
N SER A 330 9.09 3.78 -10.91
CA SER A 330 9.33 2.54 -10.14
C SER A 330 9.57 1.33 -11.06
N ALA A 331 8.79 1.20 -12.14
CA ALA A 331 8.99 0.12 -13.11
C ALA A 331 10.31 0.24 -13.88
N ALA A 332 10.76 1.45 -14.19
CA ALA A 332 12.05 1.69 -14.84
C ALA A 332 13.22 1.34 -13.90
N THR A 333 13.14 1.74 -12.63
CA THR A 333 14.13 1.42 -11.59
C THR A 333 14.28 -0.08 -11.39
N LEU A 334 13.15 -0.82 -11.28
CA LEU A 334 13.16 -2.28 -11.22
C LEU A 334 13.78 -2.90 -12.47
N GLY A 335 13.50 -2.34 -13.66
CA GLY A 335 14.12 -2.79 -14.91
C GLY A 335 15.65 -2.70 -14.89
N VAL A 336 16.20 -1.62 -14.34
CA VAL A 336 17.67 -1.47 -14.16
C VAL A 336 18.20 -2.49 -13.16
N LEU A 337 17.50 -2.70 -12.04
CA LEU A 337 17.89 -3.68 -11.02
C LEU A 337 17.91 -5.11 -11.55
N PHE A 338 16.94 -5.49 -12.40
CA PHE A 338 16.91 -6.83 -12.99
C PHE A 338 17.94 -7.06 -14.12
N SER A 339 18.48 -6.00 -14.72
CA SER A 339 19.45 -6.11 -15.83
C SER A 339 20.92 -6.04 -15.40
N GLY A 340 21.19 -5.62 -14.16
CA GLY A 340 22.56 -5.31 -13.70
C GLY A 340 23.27 -6.42 -12.92
N PRO A 341 22.69 -6.97 -11.83
CA PRO A 341 23.38 -7.92 -10.98
C PRO A 341 23.35 -9.35 -11.52
N ARG A 342 24.33 -10.17 -11.07
CA ARG A 342 24.28 -11.61 -11.28
C ARG A 342 23.06 -12.22 -10.60
N PRO A 343 22.46 -13.32 -11.12
CA PRO A 343 21.27 -13.95 -10.53
C PRO A 343 21.40 -14.23 -9.01
N GLU A 344 22.61 -14.62 -8.57
CA GLU A 344 22.90 -14.97 -7.18
C GLU A 344 22.85 -13.74 -6.23
N ALA A 345 23.18 -12.55 -6.77
CA ALA A 345 23.17 -11.29 -6.02
C ALA A 345 21.81 -10.58 -6.07
N LEU A 346 20.96 -10.90 -7.04
CA LEU A 346 19.71 -10.21 -7.32
C LEU A 346 18.79 -10.17 -6.09
N GLY A 347 18.68 -11.27 -5.40
CA GLY A 347 17.81 -11.35 -4.26
C GLY A 347 18.26 -10.52 -3.08
N MET A 348 19.57 -10.46 -2.81
CA MET A 348 20.11 -9.59 -1.77
C MET A 348 19.88 -8.11 -2.11
N VAL A 349 20.12 -7.72 -3.38
CA VAL A 349 19.87 -6.36 -3.87
C VAL A 349 18.38 -6.00 -3.70
N MET A 350 17.48 -6.90 -4.10
CA MET A 350 16.03 -6.69 -3.91
C MET A 350 15.64 -6.57 -2.43
N GLY A 351 16.25 -7.37 -1.56
CA GLY A 351 16.05 -7.27 -0.11
C GLY A 351 16.44 -5.88 0.42
N VAL A 352 17.58 -5.35 0.01
CA VAL A 352 18.04 -4.00 0.40
C VAL A 352 17.10 -2.93 -0.15
N VAL A 353 16.67 -3.03 -1.40
CA VAL A 353 15.74 -2.08 -2.03
C VAL A 353 14.39 -2.07 -1.30
N MET A 354 13.84 -3.25 -0.99
CA MET A 354 12.58 -3.36 -0.26
C MET A 354 12.68 -2.82 1.16
N ALA A 355 13.78 -3.10 1.87
CA ALA A 355 14.01 -2.56 3.21
C ALA A 355 14.17 -1.03 3.19
N ALA A 356 14.92 -0.49 2.22
CA ALA A 356 15.08 0.95 2.06
C ALA A 356 13.73 1.64 1.78
N GLY A 357 12.89 1.08 0.89
CA GLY A 357 11.55 1.60 0.62
C GLY A 357 10.64 1.54 1.86
N ALA A 358 10.64 0.42 2.57
CA ALA A 358 9.84 0.24 3.78
C ALA A 358 10.17 1.27 4.88
N LEU A 359 11.44 1.69 5.00
CA LEU A 359 11.86 2.71 5.94
C LEU A 359 11.64 4.13 5.42
N ALA A 360 11.78 4.36 4.12
CA ALA A 360 11.63 5.69 3.52
C ALA A 360 10.17 6.17 3.52
N ALA A 361 9.20 5.28 3.34
CA ALA A 361 7.78 5.65 3.28
C ALA A 361 7.25 6.30 4.57
N PRO A 362 7.43 5.74 5.79
CA PRO A 362 7.01 6.42 7.02
C PRO A 362 7.77 7.73 7.27
N LEU A 363 9.06 7.79 6.90
CA LEU A 363 9.81 9.04 6.96
C LEU A 363 9.23 10.11 6.05
N SER A 364 8.82 9.73 4.84
CA SER A 364 8.11 10.60 3.89
C SER A 364 6.84 11.20 4.52
N TYR A 365 6.02 10.41 5.21
CA TYR A 365 4.83 10.92 5.90
C TYR A 365 5.20 12.00 6.93
N VAL A 366 6.17 11.70 7.80
CA VAL A 366 6.59 12.62 8.87
C VAL A 366 7.16 13.91 8.30
N LEU A 367 8.00 13.83 7.26
CA LEU A 367 8.57 15.01 6.59
C LEU A 367 7.48 15.91 5.99
N VAL A 368 6.50 15.32 5.29
CA VAL A 368 5.36 16.08 4.72
C VAL A 368 4.55 16.75 5.82
N GLY A 369 4.22 16.03 6.90
CA GLY A 369 3.49 16.60 8.04
C GLY A 369 4.26 17.71 8.76
N LEU A 370 5.58 17.56 8.88
CA LEU A 370 6.45 18.57 9.49
C LEU A 370 6.51 19.85 8.64
N VAL A 371 6.75 19.71 7.33
CA VAL A 371 6.80 20.87 6.41
C VAL A 371 5.44 21.56 6.36
N ALA A 372 4.34 20.77 6.33
CA ALA A 372 3.00 21.35 6.35
C ALA A 372 2.70 22.14 7.63
N ARG A 373 3.20 21.66 8.79
CA ARG A 373 3.08 22.38 10.07
C ARG A 373 3.91 23.64 10.14
N LEU A 374 5.14 23.60 9.61
CA LEU A 374 6.09 24.73 9.69
C LEU A 374 5.81 25.83 8.66
N ALA A 375 5.23 25.46 7.54
CA ALA A 375 4.93 26.38 6.43
C ALA A 375 3.43 26.28 6.06
N ASN A 376 3.09 25.40 5.13
CA ASN A 376 1.71 25.13 4.71
C ASN A 376 1.64 23.82 3.88
N PRO A 377 0.44 23.26 3.64
CA PRO A 377 0.27 22.04 2.83
C PRO A 377 0.84 22.11 1.41
N ARG A 378 0.77 23.29 0.78
CA ARG A 378 1.30 23.52 -0.59
C ARG A 378 2.81 23.40 -0.61
N ALA A 379 3.49 24.02 0.36
CA ALA A 379 4.94 23.92 0.51
C ALA A 379 5.38 22.47 0.78
N ALA A 380 4.60 21.69 1.54
CA ALA A 380 4.90 20.30 1.81
C ALA A 380 4.88 19.43 0.54
N VAL A 381 3.85 19.58 -0.30
CA VAL A 381 3.77 18.84 -1.58
C VAL A 381 4.83 19.34 -2.57
N ALA A 382 5.09 20.66 -2.62
CA ALA A 382 6.16 21.22 -3.45
C ALA A 382 7.55 20.73 -3.01
N ALA A 383 7.80 20.59 -1.70
CA ALA A 383 9.05 20.04 -1.19
C ALA A 383 9.28 18.59 -1.63
N CYS A 384 8.21 17.76 -1.69
CA CYS A 384 8.29 16.41 -2.26
C CYS A 384 8.71 16.44 -3.74
N ALA A 385 8.19 17.40 -4.52
CA ALA A 385 8.59 17.58 -5.92
C ALA A 385 10.08 17.92 -6.05
N VAL A 386 10.60 18.81 -5.20
CA VAL A 386 12.02 19.15 -5.17
C VAL A 386 12.88 17.96 -4.75
N ALA A 387 12.48 17.24 -3.70
CA ALA A 387 13.20 16.06 -3.22
C ALA A 387 13.31 14.93 -4.28
N LEU A 388 12.34 14.85 -5.18
CA LEU A 388 12.36 13.85 -6.26
C LEU A 388 13.31 14.25 -7.42
N LEU A 389 13.65 15.54 -7.53
CA LEU A 389 14.54 16.06 -8.59
C LEU A 389 16.01 16.19 -8.13
N ALA A 390 16.27 16.01 -6.81
CA ALA A 390 17.61 16.03 -6.22
C ALA A 390 18.39 14.74 -6.50
#